data_b40b1dcc7e639be2279a75e65b65f889
#
_entry.id   b40b1dcc7e639be2279a75e65b65f889
#
_cell.length_a   1.000
_cell.length_b   1.000
_cell.length_c   1.000
_cell.angle_alpha   90.00
_cell.angle_beta   90.00
_cell.angle_gamma   90.00
#
_symmetry.space_group_name_H-M   'P 1'
#
loop_
_entity.id
_entity.type
_entity.pdbx_description
1 polymer ?
#
loop_
_entity_poly.entity_id
_entity_poly.type
_entity_poly.pdbx_seq_one_letter_code
_entity_poly.pdbx_strand_id
1 'polypeptide(L)'
;MNLKILSLVIIGVCILLPDVCYAFLEKDVHLLNMQNGLADNTVSAVYKDKEGFVWFGTRNGLSRYDGRQITNFEQSNSYPSISNLKEVFDGVLAFVDNGVFSAFDLKKERFLSVVSSSEKRIPSWGMLQKNDSLVWVISGSELHLMKRCASKEGELRLRVQEKYTGWDNQDNLLVAITYSSDKKLSA
;
A
#
# COMPACT_ATOMS: atom_id res chain seq x y z
N MET A 1 10.94 -43.95 -28.08
CA MET A 1 10.94 -42.76 -28.99
C MET A 1 12.15 -41.90 -28.56
N ASN A 2 13.03 -41.64 -29.51
CA ASN A 2 14.36 -41.05 -29.23
C ASN A 2 14.19 -39.57 -28.83
N LEU A 3 14.74 -39.16 -27.68
CA LEU A 3 14.59 -37.82 -27.11
C LEU A 3 14.99 -36.72 -28.12
N LYS A 4 15.96 -37.00 -28.98
CA LYS A 4 16.40 -36.10 -30.09
C LYS A 4 15.32 -35.91 -31.16
N ILE A 5 14.53 -36.95 -31.48
CA ILE A 5 13.46 -36.86 -32.47
C ILE A 5 12.29 -36.04 -31.88
N LEU A 6 11.97 -36.23 -30.61
CA LEU A 6 10.94 -35.46 -29.92
C LEU A 6 11.27 -33.97 -29.85
N SER A 7 12.54 -33.63 -29.60
CA SER A 7 13.03 -32.25 -29.59
C SER A 7 12.92 -31.58 -30.98
N LEU A 8 13.26 -32.30 -32.04
CA LEU A 8 13.16 -31.81 -33.40
C LEU A 8 11.70 -31.59 -33.86
N VAL A 9 10.79 -32.47 -33.41
CA VAL A 9 9.35 -32.33 -33.70
C VAL A 9 8.77 -31.13 -32.96
N ILE A 10 9.14 -30.88 -31.72
CA ILE A 10 8.68 -29.71 -30.93
C ILE A 10 9.20 -28.42 -31.57
N ILE A 11 10.46 -28.36 -31.97
CA ILE A 11 11.04 -27.20 -32.68
C ILE A 11 10.34 -26.97 -34.04
N GLY A 12 10.07 -28.03 -34.78
CA GLY A 12 9.34 -27.94 -36.04
C GLY A 12 7.91 -27.43 -35.91
N VAL A 13 7.20 -27.85 -34.84
CA VAL A 13 5.84 -27.35 -34.53
C VAL A 13 5.87 -25.87 -34.12
N CYS A 14 6.85 -25.42 -33.34
CA CYS A 14 7.00 -24.01 -33.00
C CYS A 14 7.32 -23.10 -34.21
N ILE A 15 8.00 -23.63 -35.23
CA ILE A 15 8.31 -22.88 -36.48
C ILE A 15 7.10 -22.79 -37.40
N LEU A 16 6.26 -23.84 -37.41
CA LEU A 16 5.08 -23.93 -38.29
C LEU A 16 3.83 -23.23 -37.72
N LEU A 17 3.81 -22.94 -36.42
CA LEU A 17 2.70 -22.26 -35.74
C LEU A 17 3.21 -21.04 -34.93
N PRO A 18 3.76 -20.01 -35.62
CA PRO A 18 4.26 -18.81 -34.95
C PRO A 18 3.17 -18.11 -34.11
N ASP A 19 1.92 -18.12 -34.60
CA ASP A 19 0.79 -17.48 -33.91
C ASP A 19 0.45 -18.11 -32.58
N VAL A 20 0.69 -19.41 -32.39
CA VAL A 20 0.47 -20.09 -31.10
C VAL A 20 1.55 -19.73 -30.07
N CYS A 21 2.77 -19.43 -30.51
CA CYS A 21 3.85 -19.01 -29.63
C CYS A 21 3.68 -17.57 -29.16
N TYR A 22 3.13 -16.69 -30.00
CA TYR A 22 2.81 -15.30 -29.62
C TYR A 22 1.64 -15.21 -28.64
N ALA A 23 0.62 -16.07 -28.74
CA ALA A 23 -0.52 -16.08 -27.83
C ALA A 23 -0.13 -16.35 -26.36
N PHE A 24 1.01 -17.00 -26.10
CA PHE A 24 1.54 -17.21 -24.74
C PHE A 24 2.31 -16.00 -24.18
N LEU A 25 2.62 -15.01 -25.02
CA LEU A 25 3.41 -13.83 -24.62
C LEU A 25 2.57 -12.55 -24.53
N GLU A 26 1.34 -12.56 -25.00
CA GLU A 26 0.43 -11.44 -24.85
C GLU A 26 -0.11 -11.42 -23.40
N LYS A 27 0.69 -10.83 -22.53
CA LYS A 27 0.24 -10.45 -21.21
C LYS A 27 -0.78 -9.34 -21.41
N ASP A 28 -2.03 -9.58 -21.01
CA ASP A 28 -3.07 -8.55 -21.00
C ASP A 28 -2.59 -7.38 -20.13
N VAL A 29 -2.08 -6.35 -20.77
CA VAL A 29 -1.66 -5.12 -20.13
C VAL A 29 -2.83 -4.15 -20.17
N HIS A 30 -3.44 -3.91 -19.00
CA HIS A 30 -4.49 -2.92 -18.87
C HIS A 30 -3.89 -1.59 -18.39
N LEU A 31 -4.00 -0.55 -19.21
CA LEU A 31 -3.60 0.79 -18.82
C LEU A 31 -4.73 1.42 -18.02
N LEU A 32 -4.45 1.71 -16.73
CA LEU A 32 -5.35 2.48 -15.86
C LEU A 32 -4.90 3.94 -15.80
N ASN A 33 -5.78 4.86 -16.16
CA ASN A 33 -5.53 6.30 -16.16
C ASN A 33 -6.83 7.07 -15.86
N MET A 34 -6.77 8.40 -15.86
CA MET A 34 -7.94 9.25 -15.61
C MET A 34 -9.05 9.08 -16.66
N GLN A 35 -8.73 8.67 -17.91
CA GLN A 35 -9.73 8.48 -18.96
C GLN A 35 -10.59 7.23 -18.68
N ASN A 36 -10.06 6.25 -17.96
CA ASN A 36 -10.79 5.06 -17.53
C ASN A 36 -11.08 5.04 -16.03
N GLY A 37 -11.10 6.22 -15.40
CA GLY A 37 -11.71 6.44 -14.10
C GLY A 37 -10.76 6.61 -12.93
N LEU A 38 -9.43 6.57 -13.12
CA LEU A 38 -8.49 6.82 -12.03
C LEU A 38 -8.60 8.28 -11.54
N ALA A 39 -8.49 8.51 -10.24
CA ALA A 39 -8.62 9.85 -9.67
C ALA A 39 -7.54 10.83 -10.15
N ASP A 40 -6.32 10.34 -10.39
CA ASP A 40 -5.20 11.09 -10.95
C ASP A 40 -4.21 10.14 -11.63
N ASN A 41 -3.52 10.59 -12.68
CA ASN A 41 -2.48 9.82 -13.36
C ASN A 41 -1.20 9.68 -12.53
N THR A 42 -1.00 10.50 -11.51
CA THR A 42 0.14 10.42 -10.60
C THR A 42 -0.20 9.44 -9.49
N VAL A 43 0.22 8.20 -9.66
CA VAL A 43 0.09 7.14 -8.65
C VAL A 43 1.37 7.07 -7.84
N SER A 44 1.28 7.28 -6.54
CA SER A 44 2.40 7.26 -5.59
C SER A 44 2.45 6.01 -4.71
N ALA A 45 1.35 5.26 -4.63
CA ALA A 45 1.27 4.01 -3.90
C ALA A 45 0.26 3.04 -4.52
N VAL A 46 0.57 1.76 -4.45
CA VAL A 46 -0.32 0.66 -4.88
C VAL A 46 -0.35 -0.41 -3.80
N TYR A 47 -1.54 -0.89 -3.49
CA TYR A 47 -1.76 -1.97 -2.54
C TYR A 47 -2.86 -2.91 -3.03
N LYS A 48 -2.64 -4.22 -2.93
CA LYS A 48 -3.68 -5.23 -3.20
C LYS A 48 -4.16 -5.79 -1.87
N ASP A 49 -5.46 -5.66 -1.60
CA ASP A 49 -6.06 -6.18 -0.37
C ASP A 49 -6.33 -7.70 -0.43
N LYS A 50 -6.82 -8.24 0.69
CA LYS A 50 -7.11 -9.68 0.85
C LYS A 50 -8.29 -10.14 0.00
N GLU A 51 -9.18 -9.22 -0.38
CA GLU A 51 -10.36 -9.48 -1.22
C GLU A 51 -10.03 -9.43 -2.72
N GLY A 52 -8.80 -8.99 -3.04
CA GLY A 52 -8.30 -8.93 -4.41
C GLY A 52 -8.43 -7.57 -5.08
N PHE A 53 -9.03 -6.57 -4.41
CA PHE A 53 -9.09 -5.21 -4.92
C PHE A 53 -7.70 -4.57 -4.96
N VAL A 54 -7.45 -3.78 -5.99
CA VAL A 54 -6.21 -3.00 -6.11
C VAL A 54 -6.50 -1.55 -5.76
N TRP A 55 -5.79 -1.05 -4.76
CA TRP A 55 -5.91 0.31 -4.27
C TRP A 55 -4.76 1.17 -4.79
N PHE A 56 -5.10 2.36 -5.25
CA PHE A 56 -4.15 3.36 -5.72
C PHE A 56 -4.20 4.60 -4.86
N GLY A 57 -3.07 4.97 -4.29
CA GLY A 57 -2.87 6.29 -3.68
C GLY A 57 -2.43 7.26 -4.76
N THR A 58 -3.21 8.31 -4.97
CA THR A 58 -2.97 9.30 -6.02
C THR A 58 -2.86 10.71 -5.45
N ARG A 59 -2.54 11.67 -6.30
CA ARG A 59 -2.59 13.11 -5.94
C ARG A 59 -4.00 13.65 -5.72
N ASN A 60 -5.02 12.89 -6.10
CA ASN A 60 -6.43 13.33 -5.97
C ASN A 60 -7.29 12.36 -5.15
N GLY A 61 -6.67 11.61 -4.24
CA GLY A 61 -7.38 10.70 -3.36
C GLY A 61 -7.06 9.23 -3.57
N LEU A 62 -7.92 8.37 -3.02
CA LEU A 62 -7.86 6.92 -3.16
C LEU A 62 -8.71 6.48 -4.34
N SER A 63 -8.17 5.54 -5.13
CA SER A 63 -8.93 4.81 -6.13
C SER A 63 -8.85 3.32 -5.85
N ARG A 64 -9.95 2.59 -6.03
CA ARG A 64 -10.02 1.14 -5.91
C ARG A 64 -10.44 0.53 -7.24
N TYR A 65 -9.72 -0.45 -7.70
CA TYR A 65 -10.00 -1.23 -8.91
C TYR A 65 -10.44 -2.64 -8.54
N ASP A 66 -11.59 -3.08 -9.05
CA ASP A 66 -12.18 -4.40 -8.79
C ASP A 66 -11.88 -5.44 -9.89
N GLY A 67 -11.06 -5.09 -10.87
CA GLY A 67 -10.77 -5.88 -12.06
C GLY A 67 -11.59 -5.47 -13.28
N ARG A 68 -12.59 -4.58 -13.13
CA ARG A 68 -13.46 -4.09 -14.21
C ARG A 68 -13.63 -2.58 -14.20
N GLN A 69 -13.88 -2.02 -13.03
CA GLN A 69 -14.17 -0.58 -12.85
C GLN A 69 -13.36 0.01 -11.71
N ILE A 70 -13.21 1.33 -11.75
CA ILE A 70 -12.55 2.11 -10.71
C ILE A 70 -13.59 2.87 -9.91
N THR A 71 -13.48 2.79 -8.58
CA THR A 71 -14.25 3.62 -7.63
C THR A 71 -13.29 4.58 -6.95
N ASN A 72 -13.63 5.87 -6.93
CA ASN A 72 -12.84 6.90 -6.28
C ASN A 72 -13.44 7.30 -4.93
N PHE A 73 -12.57 7.54 -3.96
CA PHE A 73 -12.91 8.01 -2.63
C PHE A 73 -12.20 9.34 -2.40
N GLU A 74 -13.00 10.41 -2.32
CA GLU A 74 -12.50 11.75 -2.09
C GLU A 74 -12.51 12.07 -0.60
N GLN A 75 -11.43 12.65 -0.12
CA GLN A 75 -11.37 13.24 1.20
C GLN A 75 -11.60 14.74 1.06
N SER A 76 -12.32 15.35 2.02
CA SER A 76 -12.71 16.77 1.99
C SER A 76 -11.55 17.78 1.98
N ASN A 77 -10.32 17.30 1.98
CA ASN A 77 -9.13 18.12 1.94
C ASN A 77 -8.69 18.38 0.51
N SER A 78 -8.50 19.63 0.16
CA SER A 78 -7.97 20.06 -1.14
C SER A 78 -6.58 19.43 -1.38
N TYR A 79 -6.47 18.68 -2.47
CA TYR A 79 -5.21 18.10 -2.97
C TYR A 79 -4.53 17.08 -2.03
N PRO A 80 -5.15 15.92 -1.73
CA PRO A 80 -4.48 14.86 -1.02
C PRO A 80 -3.29 14.33 -1.82
N SER A 81 -2.18 14.02 -1.13
CA SER A 81 -1.02 13.34 -1.73
C SER A 81 -0.81 12.03 -0.95
N ILE A 82 -1.40 10.96 -1.45
CA ILE A 82 -1.44 9.68 -0.74
C ILE A 82 -0.24 8.82 -1.09
N SER A 83 0.52 8.44 -0.09
CA SER A 83 1.67 7.55 -0.20
C SER A 83 1.66 6.49 0.91
N ASN A 84 2.56 5.49 0.82
CA ASN A 84 2.71 4.44 1.84
C ASN A 84 1.40 3.69 2.18
N LEU A 85 0.66 3.31 1.17
CA LEU A 85 -0.64 2.66 1.30
C LEU A 85 -0.49 1.20 1.75
N LYS A 86 -1.09 0.82 2.87
CA LYS A 86 -1.03 -0.55 3.42
C LYS A 86 -2.15 -0.83 4.42
N GLU A 87 -2.68 -2.04 4.44
CA GLU A 87 -3.52 -2.51 5.54
C GLU A 87 -2.65 -2.74 6.79
N VAL A 88 -2.90 -1.99 7.86
CA VAL A 88 -2.13 -2.03 9.11
C VAL A 88 -2.88 -2.69 10.26
N PHE A 89 -4.21 -2.73 10.18
CA PHE A 89 -5.09 -3.46 11.08
C PHE A 89 -6.19 -4.12 10.24
N ASP A 90 -6.79 -5.20 10.73
CA ASP A 90 -7.85 -5.88 9.98
C ASP A 90 -8.96 -4.91 9.56
N GLY A 91 -9.19 -4.81 8.26
CA GLY A 91 -10.16 -3.92 7.64
C GLY A 91 -9.78 -2.42 7.68
N VAL A 92 -8.55 -2.06 8.04
CA VAL A 92 -8.10 -0.66 8.09
C VAL A 92 -6.90 -0.45 7.16
N LEU A 93 -7.16 0.25 6.08
CA LEU A 93 -6.14 0.70 5.14
C LEU A 93 -5.55 2.01 5.67
N ALA A 94 -4.26 2.01 5.99
CA ALA A 94 -3.55 3.22 6.40
C ALA A 94 -2.69 3.76 5.25
N PHE A 95 -2.45 5.05 5.27
CA PHE A 95 -1.64 5.76 4.29
C PHE A 95 -1.10 7.05 4.90
N VAL A 96 -0.16 7.63 4.20
CA VAL A 96 0.34 8.97 4.51
C VAL A 96 -0.31 9.95 3.54
N ASP A 97 -1.05 10.91 4.08
CA ASP A 97 -1.66 12.00 3.31
C ASP A 97 -1.00 13.32 3.68
N ASN A 98 -0.28 13.90 2.72
CA ASN A 98 0.47 15.15 2.95
C ASN A 98 1.34 15.12 4.22
N GLY A 99 2.05 14.03 4.45
CA GLY A 99 2.91 13.86 5.61
C GLY A 99 2.17 13.55 6.92
N VAL A 100 0.89 13.19 6.87
CA VAL A 100 0.08 12.85 8.05
C VAL A 100 -0.43 11.42 7.93
N PHE A 101 -0.33 10.66 9.02
CA PHE A 101 -0.93 9.32 9.10
C PHE A 101 -2.44 9.41 9.01
N SER A 102 -3.01 8.76 8.04
CA SER A 102 -4.43 8.73 7.73
C SER A 102 -4.92 7.29 7.56
N ALA A 103 -6.22 7.09 7.66
CA ALA A 103 -6.79 5.74 7.60
C ALA A 103 -8.16 5.72 6.92
N PHE A 104 -8.48 4.55 6.34
CA PHE A 104 -9.72 4.27 5.65
C PHE A 104 -10.28 2.91 6.12
N ASP A 105 -11.57 2.86 6.41
CA ASP A 105 -12.29 1.62 6.77
C ASP A 105 -12.69 0.89 5.49
N LEU A 106 -12.08 -0.26 5.23
CA LEU A 106 -12.35 -1.05 4.02
C LEU A 106 -13.77 -1.62 3.98
N LYS A 107 -14.34 -1.94 5.15
CA LYS A 107 -15.69 -2.54 5.25
C LYS A 107 -16.80 -1.52 5.10
N LYS A 108 -16.58 -0.31 5.60
CA LYS A 108 -17.57 0.79 5.58
C LYS A 108 -17.30 1.81 4.47
N GLU A 109 -16.25 1.62 3.72
CA GLU A 109 -15.82 2.45 2.58
C GLU A 109 -15.79 3.95 2.93
N ARG A 110 -15.16 4.28 4.07
CA ARG A 110 -15.06 5.67 4.55
C ARG A 110 -13.73 5.98 5.21
N PHE A 111 -13.34 7.24 5.13
CA PHE A 111 -12.19 7.73 5.87
C PHE A 111 -12.47 7.72 7.38
N LEU A 112 -11.44 7.40 8.15
CA LEU A 112 -11.46 7.39 9.60
C LEU A 112 -10.83 8.67 10.15
N SER A 113 -11.42 9.23 11.20
CA SER A 113 -10.77 10.27 11.99
C SER A 113 -9.68 9.64 12.84
N VAL A 114 -8.42 9.95 12.54
CA VAL A 114 -7.28 9.43 13.31
C VAL A 114 -7.01 10.32 14.50
N VAL A 115 -7.05 9.75 15.71
CA VAL A 115 -6.84 10.45 16.98
C VAL A 115 -5.71 9.79 17.73
N SER A 116 -4.72 10.59 18.15
CA SER A 116 -3.66 10.16 19.04
C SER A 116 -3.87 10.70 20.46
N SER A 117 -3.39 9.96 21.46
CA SER A 117 -3.42 10.41 22.87
C SER A 117 -2.49 11.60 23.14
N SER A 118 -1.50 11.81 22.29
CA SER A 118 -0.46 12.84 22.46
C SER A 118 -0.57 13.99 21.47
N GLU A 119 -1.15 13.74 20.29
CA GLU A 119 -1.13 14.71 19.18
C GLU A 119 -2.44 14.68 18.41
N LYS A 120 -2.90 15.86 17.99
CA LYS A 120 -4.12 16.01 17.17
C LYS A 120 -3.92 15.48 15.73
N ARG A 121 -2.69 15.46 15.25
CA ARG A 121 -2.26 14.86 13.98
C ARG A 121 -1.01 14.06 14.24
N ILE A 122 -0.84 12.94 13.55
CA ILE A 122 0.37 12.12 13.63
C ILE A 122 1.19 12.40 12.37
N PRO A 123 2.26 13.23 12.45
CA PRO A 123 3.16 13.38 11.31
C PRO A 123 3.72 12.01 10.93
N SER A 124 3.76 11.69 9.65
CA SER A 124 4.25 10.38 9.20
C SER A 124 4.95 10.48 7.86
N TRP A 125 6.08 9.80 7.76
CA TRP A 125 6.82 9.58 6.51
C TRP A 125 6.69 8.13 6.02
N GLY A 126 6.30 7.23 6.91
CA GLY A 126 6.12 5.83 6.59
C GLY A 126 5.57 5.04 7.77
N MET A 127 5.12 3.82 7.48
CA MET A 127 4.56 2.94 8.47
C MET A 127 4.84 1.48 8.18
N LEU A 128 4.87 0.66 9.23
CA LEU A 128 5.00 -0.78 9.15
C LEU A 128 4.12 -1.45 10.19
N GLN A 129 3.26 -2.37 9.76
CA GLN A 129 2.50 -3.20 10.68
C GLN A 129 3.45 -4.10 11.49
N LYS A 130 3.32 -4.09 12.82
CA LYS A 130 4.01 -5.03 13.70
C LYS A 130 3.16 -6.27 13.97
N ASN A 131 1.88 -6.08 14.26
CA ASN A 131 0.87 -7.12 14.44
C ASN A 131 -0.54 -6.51 14.37
N ASP A 132 -1.58 -7.28 14.68
CA ASP A 132 -2.99 -6.86 14.57
C ASP A 132 -3.40 -5.66 15.44
N SER A 133 -2.56 -5.25 16.38
CA SER A 133 -2.84 -4.13 17.28
C SER A 133 -1.75 -3.07 17.35
N LEU A 134 -0.60 -3.31 16.70
CA LEU A 134 0.57 -2.44 16.77
C LEU A 134 1.06 -2.05 15.38
N VAL A 135 1.37 -0.78 15.22
CA VAL A 135 1.96 -0.21 14.00
C VAL A 135 3.17 0.65 14.36
N TRP A 136 4.25 0.50 13.60
CA TRP A 136 5.37 1.41 13.60
C TRP A 136 5.07 2.60 12.70
N VAL A 137 5.32 3.80 13.18
CA VAL A 137 5.16 5.05 12.42
C VAL A 137 6.45 5.86 12.53
N ILE A 138 6.99 6.27 11.38
CA ILE A 138 8.11 7.19 11.30
C ILE A 138 7.56 8.61 11.37
N SER A 139 7.91 9.35 12.40
CA SER A 139 7.45 10.71 12.65
C SER A 139 8.64 11.66 12.82
N GLY A 140 8.98 12.41 11.77
CA GLY A 140 10.19 13.22 11.77
C GLY A 140 11.45 12.36 11.95
N SER A 141 12.25 12.65 12.97
CA SER A 141 13.44 11.90 13.38
C SER A 141 13.15 10.81 14.42
N GLU A 142 11.89 10.47 14.64
CA GLU A 142 11.46 9.55 15.67
C GLU A 142 10.73 8.34 15.09
N LEU A 143 10.90 7.19 15.72
CA LEU A 143 10.14 5.99 15.43
C LEU A 143 9.17 5.72 16.57
N HIS A 144 7.89 5.76 16.29
CA HIS A 144 6.84 5.52 17.26
C HIS A 144 6.23 4.14 17.09
N LEU A 145 6.21 3.34 18.15
CA LEU A 145 5.36 2.16 18.21
C LEU A 145 4.00 2.59 18.75
N MET A 146 2.97 2.49 17.91
CA MET A 146 1.63 2.92 18.25
C MET A 146 0.69 1.72 18.42
N LYS A 147 -0.11 1.73 19.47
CA LYS A 147 -1.11 0.71 19.77
C LYS A 147 -2.50 1.21 19.39
N ARG A 148 -3.26 0.36 18.69
CA ARG A 148 -4.70 0.57 18.46
C ARG A 148 -5.44 0.45 19.79
N CYS A 149 -6.29 1.42 20.08
CA CYS A 149 -7.16 1.47 21.27
C CYS A 149 -8.63 1.37 20.86
N ALA A 150 -9.50 1.07 21.82
CA ALA A 150 -10.94 1.17 21.60
C ALA A 150 -11.29 2.60 21.18
N SER A 151 -12.13 2.72 20.16
CA SER A 151 -12.53 4.00 19.58
C SER A 151 -14.02 4.00 19.24
N LYS A 152 -14.56 5.20 19.06
CA LYS A 152 -15.93 5.38 18.56
C LYS A 152 -16.00 4.97 17.08
N GLU A 153 -17.20 4.80 16.60
CA GLU A 153 -17.43 4.54 15.18
C GLU A 153 -16.92 5.71 14.32
N GLY A 154 -16.19 5.40 13.25
CA GLY A 154 -15.57 6.41 12.37
C GLY A 154 -14.27 7.00 12.89
N GLU A 155 -13.75 6.48 14.00
CA GLU A 155 -12.50 6.93 14.60
C GLU A 155 -11.49 5.78 14.67
N LEU A 156 -10.24 6.05 14.37
CA LEU A 156 -9.09 5.20 14.68
C LEU A 156 -8.28 5.86 15.78
N ARG A 157 -8.31 5.28 16.98
CA ARG A 157 -7.56 5.78 18.12
C ARG A 157 -6.26 5.02 18.29
N LEU A 158 -5.15 5.76 18.26
CA LEU A 158 -3.80 5.26 18.46
C LEU A 158 -3.19 5.86 19.73
N ARG A 159 -2.39 5.08 20.45
CA ARG A 159 -1.61 5.53 21.59
C ARG A 159 -0.15 5.15 21.39
N VAL A 160 0.76 6.09 21.54
CA VAL A 160 2.20 5.82 21.56
C VAL A 160 2.51 4.91 22.73
N GLN A 161 3.08 3.75 22.46
CA GLN A 161 3.51 2.77 23.44
C GLN A 161 5.01 2.91 23.72
N GLU A 162 5.79 3.08 22.67
CA GLU A 162 7.23 3.23 22.73
C GLU A 162 7.66 4.31 21.72
N LYS A 163 8.72 5.01 22.05
CA LYS A 163 9.29 6.06 21.23
C LYS A 163 10.80 5.88 21.18
N TYR A 164 11.35 5.86 20.01
CA TYR A 164 12.78 5.76 19.76
C TYR A 164 13.26 7.05 19.13
N THR A 165 14.24 7.68 19.78
CA THR A 165 14.92 8.90 19.35
C THR A 165 16.41 8.59 19.23
N GLY A 166 17.17 9.32 18.45
CA GLY A 166 18.64 9.15 18.39
C GLY A 166 19.17 8.83 17.02
N TRP A 167 18.38 9.05 15.99
CA TRP A 167 18.88 9.10 14.62
C TRP A 167 19.61 10.41 14.44
N ASP A 168 20.93 10.34 14.30
CA ASP A 168 21.75 11.55 14.11
C ASP A 168 21.37 12.22 12.77
N ASN A 169 20.95 13.48 12.87
CA ASN A 169 20.31 14.21 11.78
C ASN A 169 21.23 14.54 10.60
N GLN A 170 22.47 14.08 10.58
CA GLN A 170 23.41 14.58 9.60
C GLN A 170 23.46 13.79 8.29
N ASP A 171 23.11 12.49 8.25
CA ASP A 171 23.22 11.71 7.02
C ASP A 171 22.21 10.53 6.84
N ASN A 172 21.30 10.28 7.75
CA ASN A 172 20.47 9.06 7.68
C ASN A 172 18.97 9.35 7.62
N LEU A 173 18.46 9.51 6.41
CA LEU A 173 17.06 9.34 6.14
C LEU A 173 16.69 7.85 6.30
N LEU A 174 15.91 7.51 7.32
CA LEU A 174 15.35 6.17 7.42
C LEU A 174 14.35 5.94 6.28
N VAL A 175 14.82 5.37 5.19
CA VAL A 175 14.02 5.21 3.96
C VAL A 175 13.12 3.98 4.03
N ALA A 176 13.50 2.97 4.83
CA ALA A 176 12.71 1.75 4.99
C ALA A 176 12.88 1.15 6.39
N ILE A 177 11.79 0.65 6.93
CA ILE A 177 11.79 -0.19 8.12
C ILE A 177 11.44 -1.60 7.65
N THR A 178 12.30 -2.57 7.93
CA THR A 178 12.00 -3.98 7.73
C THR A 178 11.91 -4.69 9.08
N TYR A 179 11.02 -5.66 9.17
CA TYR A 179 10.87 -6.50 10.35
C TYR A 179 11.29 -7.92 9.99
N SER A 180 12.36 -8.42 10.61
CA SER A 180 12.82 -9.79 10.37
C SER A 180 11.98 -10.80 11.17
N SER A 181 11.98 -12.05 10.72
CA SER A 181 11.33 -13.18 11.41
C SER A 181 11.85 -13.39 12.84
N ASP A 182 13.05 -12.90 13.14
CA ASP A 182 13.68 -13.00 14.47
C ASP A 182 13.23 -11.92 15.45
N LYS A 183 12.18 -11.17 15.12
CA LYS A 183 11.61 -10.07 15.93
C LYS A 183 12.58 -8.93 16.24
N LYS A 184 13.68 -8.80 15.52
CA LYS A 184 14.58 -7.65 15.62
C LYS A 184 14.25 -6.62 14.55
N LEU A 185 14.28 -5.34 14.91
CA LEU A 185 14.20 -4.24 13.96
C LEU A 185 15.53 -4.17 13.19
N SER A 186 15.44 -4.07 11.86
CA SER A 186 16.55 -3.70 11.00
C SER A 186 16.21 -2.42 10.26
N ALA A 187 17.13 -1.52 10.14
CA ALA A 187 17.05 -0.26 9.43
C ALA A 187 18.08 -0.21 8.30
#